data_6beba2f56c10fce8a706ce9616d35383
#
_entry.id   6beba2f56c10fce8a706ce9616d35383
#
_cell.length_a   1.000
_cell.length_b   1.000
_cell.length_c   1.000
_cell.angle_alpha   90.00
_cell.angle_beta   90.00
_cell.angle_gamma   90.00
#
_symmetry.space_group_name_H-M   'P 1'
#
loop_
_entity.id
_entity.type
_entity.pdbx_description
1 polymer ?
#
loop_
_entity_poly.entity_id
_entity_poly.type
_entity_poly.pdbx_seq_one_letter_code
_entity_poly.pdbx_strand_id
1 'polypeptide(L)'
;MKWSKDSWKSFEAKQLPKYSDIEELNKVVDNLSNLPPLIFAGETRSLKNHIHQVQNGKAFYLQGGDCAESFSELNPNTIRDTFKLILQMSVVLTYATNKSVVKLGRMGGQFAKPRSSDYEEKNGEKLPSYRGDIINSYEFNKESREPNPMRMLHAYNHSASTLNLLRAFAQGGFASLSKINQWNLDFADSFETTKKYKALSQKIEDSIKFMNACGINEQNTRVLKETDFYTSHEALLLPYEQAFTRIDSTTGDWYNVNSHFLWVGDRTRDPNGAHIHYLSGI
;
A
#
# COMPACT_ATOMS: atom_id res chain seq x y z
N MET A 1 15.32 -26.48 3.36
CA MET A 1 15.78 -25.90 2.08
C MET A 1 16.34 -24.51 2.37
N LYS A 2 17.47 -24.13 1.77
CA LYS A 2 17.98 -22.74 1.92
C LYS A 2 17.02 -21.81 1.16
N TRP A 3 16.63 -20.69 1.77
CA TRP A 3 15.73 -19.73 1.14
C TRP A 3 16.40 -19.04 -0.06
N SER A 4 15.64 -18.85 -1.13
CA SER A 4 15.94 -18.00 -2.26
C SER A 4 14.63 -17.36 -2.76
N LYS A 5 14.73 -16.28 -3.54
CA LYS A 5 13.56 -15.50 -3.99
C LYS A 5 12.55 -16.32 -4.83
N ASP A 6 12.94 -17.47 -5.33
CA ASP A 6 12.15 -18.41 -6.15
C ASP A 6 11.87 -19.76 -5.47
N SER A 7 12.42 -20.01 -4.27
CA SER A 7 12.25 -21.28 -3.55
C SER A 7 10.79 -21.54 -3.12
N TRP A 8 9.95 -20.49 -3.08
CA TRP A 8 8.51 -20.62 -2.84
C TRP A 8 7.81 -21.54 -3.86
N LYS A 9 8.35 -21.69 -5.07
CA LYS A 9 7.81 -22.57 -6.14
C LYS A 9 7.80 -24.05 -5.75
N SER A 10 8.52 -24.44 -4.70
CA SER A 10 8.54 -25.81 -4.16
C SER A 10 7.43 -26.06 -3.14
N PHE A 11 6.59 -25.08 -2.85
CA PHE A 11 5.52 -25.15 -1.87
C PHE A 11 4.16 -24.91 -2.54
N GLU A 12 3.10 -25.42 -1.93
CA GLU A 12 1.74 -25.14 -2.39
C GLU A 12 1.43 -23.64 -2.24
N ALA A 13 0.98 -23.02 -3.32
CA ALA A 13 0.61 -21.61 -3.35
C ALA A 13 -0.90 -21.47 -3.53
N LYS A 14 -1.60 -21.02 -2.49
CA LYS A 14 -3.03 -20.70 -2.53
C LYS A 14 -3.27 -19.41 -3.29
N GLN A 15 -4.42 -19.30 -3.93
CA GLN A 15 -4.88 -18.07 -4.61
C GLN A 15 -4.08 -17.65 -5.86
N LEU A 16 -3.03 -18.36 -6.26
CA LEU A 16 -2.33 -18.03 -7.51
C LEU A 16 -3.20 -18.37 -8.74
N PRO A 17 -3.27 -17.48 -9.73
CA PRO A 17 -3.93 -17.78 -10.99
C PRO A 17 -3.11 -18.81 -11.80
N LYS A 18 -3.81 -19.53 -12.66
CA LYS A 18 -3.17 -20.38 -13.68
C LYS A 18 -3.10 -19.56 -14.97
N TYR A 19 -1.90 -19.25 -15.39
CA TYR A 19 -1.65 -18.59 -16.68
C TYR A 19 -1.59 -19.64 -17.79
N SER A 20 -2.23 -19.39 -18.91
CA SER A 20 -2.23 -20.26 -20.09
C SER A 20 -0.88 -20.24 -20.82
N ASP A 21 -0.20 -19.10 -20.82
CA ASP A 21 1.13 -18.90 -21.42
C ASP A 21 2.20 -18.64 -20.34
N ILE A 22 2.95 -19.71 -20.03
CA ILE A 22 4.04 -19.64 -19.04
C ILE A 22 5.28 -18.94 -19.60
N GLU A 23 5.50 -18.98 -20.90
CA GLU A 23 6.63 -18.26 -21.52
C GLU A 23 6.41 -16.76 -21.47
N GLU A 24 5.19 -16.30 -21.74
CA GLU A 24 4.81 -14.90 -21.57
C GLU A 24 4.92 -14.46 -20.11
N LEU A 25 4.43 -15.26 -19.17
CA LEU A 25 4.60 -14.98 -17.73
C LEU A 25 6.07 -14.78 -17.36
N ASN A 26 6.96 -15.68 -17.80
CA ASN A 26 8.38 -15.56 -17.49
C ASN A 26 9.00 -14.31 -18.10
N LYS A 27 8.68 -13.98 -19.35
CA LYS A 27 9.14 -12.76 -20.01
C LYS A 27 8.69 -11.49 -19.27
N VAL A 28 7.45 -11.47 -18.77
CA VAL A 28 6.93 -10.34 -17.99
C VAL A 28 7.64 -10.22 -16.66
N VAL A 29 7.86 -11.33 -15.94
CA VAL A 29 8.59 -11.35 -14.66
C VAL A 29 10.04 -10.87 -14.85
N ASP A 30 10.72 -11.30 -15.93
CA ASP A 30 12.07 -10.85 -16.27
C ASP A 30 12.09 -9.35 -16.58
N ASN A 31 11.12 -8.85 -17.35
CA ASN A 31 10.97 -7.42 -17.61
C ASN A 31 10.82 -6.61 -16.31
N LEU A 32 9.91 -7.03 -15.44
CA LEU A 32 9.68 -6.38 -14.14
C LEU A 32 10.95 -6.37 -13.28
N SER A 33 11.72 -7.45 -13.32
CA SER A 33 12.98 -7.57 -12.57
C SER A 33 14.03 -6.54 -13.00
N ASN A 34 13.94 -6.03 -14.21
CA ASN A 34 14.84 -5.01 -14.77
C ASN A 34 14.32 -3.58 -14.58
N LEU A 35 13.07 -3.40 -14.15
CA LEU A 35 12.52 -2.07 -13.89
C LEU A 35 13.07 -1.48 -12.58
N PRO A 36 13.06 -0.14 -12.43
CA PRO A 36 13.44 0.51 -11.17
C PRO A 36 12.61 0.01 -9.98
N PRO A 37 13.19 -0.05 -8.78
CA PRO A 37 12.44 -0.35 -7.56
C PRO A 37 11.40 0.74 -7.29
N LEU A 38 10.26 0.37 -6.71
CA LEU A 38 9.21 1.32 -6.34
C LEU A 38 9.53 2.03 -5.02
N ILE A 39 10.22 1.35 -4.13
CA ILE A 39 10.68 1.90 -2.85
C ILE A 39 12.17 1.60 -2.65
N PHE A 40 12.77 2.32 -1.72
CA PHE A 40 14.14 2.12 -1.27
C PHE A 40 14.17 1.27 0.01
N ALA A 41 15.07 0.29 0.10
CA ALA A 41 15.17 -0.60 1.27
C ALA A 41 15.37 0.16 2.61
N GLY A 42 15.99 1.36 2.56
CA GLY A 42 16.10 2.24 3.71
C GLY A 42 14.75 2.74 4.26
N GLU A 43 13.75 2.92 3.40
CA GLU A 43 12.39 3.28 3.82
C GLU A 43 11.75 2.11 4.60
N THR A 44 11.97 0.87 4.15
CA THR A 44 11.51 -0.34 4.86
C THR A 44 12.19 -0.49 6.22
N ARG A 45 13.50 -0.23 6.31
CA ARG A 45 14.22 -0.22 7.60
C ARG A 45 13.67 0.85 8.54
N SER A 46 13.36 2.03 8.03
CA SER A 46 12.72 3.10 8.81
C SER A 46 11.35 2.66 9.34
N LEU A 47 10.52 2.06 8.47
CA LEU A 47 9.24 1.50 8.89
C LEU A 47 9.40 0.41 9.96
N LYS A 48 10.38 -0.48 9.83
CA LYS A 48 10.67 -1.52 10.83
C LYS A 48 10.95 -0.92 12.21
N ASN A 49 11.71 0.18 12.26
CA ASN A 49 11.97 0.90 13.50
C ASN A 49 10.69 1.52 14.08
N HIS A 50 9.82 2.09 13.23
CA HIS A 50 8.54 2.62 13.67
C HIS A 50 7.59 1.53 14.18
N ILE A 51 7.53 0.37 13.53
CA ILE A 51 6.75 -0.79 14.02
C ILE A 51 7.27 -1.25 15.38
N HIS A 52 8.58 -1.24 15.60
CA HIS A 52 9.14 -1.54 16.91
C HIS A 52 8.65 -0.56 18.00
N GLN A 53 8.49 0.73 17.68
CA GLN A 53 7.86 1.70 18.60
C GLN A 53 6.40 1.33 18.89
N VAL A 54 5.65 0.86 17.90
CA VAL A 54 4.27 0.37 18.07
C VAL A 54 4.24 -0.84 19.01
N GLN A 55 5.09 -1.83 18.79
CA GLN A 55 5.19 -3.02 19.63
C GLN A 55 5.50 -2.68 21.10
N ASN A 56 6.28 -1.63 21.33
CA ASN A 56 6.60 -1.12 22.67
C ASN A 56 5.54 -0.15 23.24
N GLY A 57 4.39 -0.01 22.59
CA GLY A 57 3.29 0.87 23.04
C GLY A 57 3.60 2.37 22.96
N LYS A 58 4.67 2.78 22.25
CA LYS A 58 5.10 4.19 22.10
C LYS A 58 4.46 4.89 20.91
N ALA A 59 3.87 4.14 19.97
CA ALA A 59 3.20 4.65 18.80
C ALA A 59 1.97 3.81 18.46
N PHE A 60 1.07 4.35 17.61
CA PHE A 60 -0.04 3.61 17.01
C PHE A 60 0.31 3.19 15.58
N TYR A 61 -0.24 2.05 15.15
CA TYR A 61 -0.23 1.59 13.79
C TYR A 61 -1.60 1.85 13.15
N LEU A 62 -1.61 2.63 12.09
CA LEU A 62 -2.81 2.93 11.30
C LEU A 62 -2.60 2.44 9.87
N GLN A 63 -3.38 1.45 9.45
CA GLN A 63 -3.41 0.98 8.08
C GLN A 63 -4.84 1.07 7.54
N GLY A 64 -5.00 1.67 6.36
CA GLY A 64 -6.29 1.85 5.71
C GLY A 64 -6.15 1.91 4.19
N GLY A 65 -7.27 1.77 3.49
CA GLY A 65 -7.36 1.81 2.01
C GLY A 65 -8.25 0.70 1.47
N ASP A 66 -8.20 0.47 0.16
CA ASP A 66 -9.08 -0.46 -0.52
C ASP A 66 -8.78 -1.93 -0.25
N CYS A 67 -9.79 -2.77 -0.41
CA CYS A 67 -9.60 -4.23 -0.37
C CYS A 67 -8.91 -4.75 -1.64
N ALA A 68 -9.14 -4.10 -2.78
CA ALA A 68 -8.42 -4.25 -4.03
C ALA A 68 -8.62 -2.96 -4.84
N GLU A 69 -7.52 -2.34 -5.22
CA GLU A 69 -7.51 -1.17 -6.10
C GLU A 69 -7.91 -1.57 -7.52
N SER A 70 -8.67 -0.70 -8.23
CA SER A 70 -8.95 -0.85 -9.65
C SER A 70 -8.09 0.11 -10.47
N PHE A 71 -7.62 -0.34 -11.63
CA PHE A 71 -6.90 0.54 -12.57
C PHE A 71 -7.76 1.70 -13.05
N SER A 72 -9.07 1.50 -13.19
CA SER A 72 -10.01 2.53 -13.64
C SER A 72 -10.30 3.59 -12.58
N GLU A 73 -10.14 3.28 -11.30
CA GLU A 73 -10.42 4.17 -10.18
C GLU A 73 -9.19 4.95 -9.70
N LEU A 74 -7.99 4.57 -10.16
CA LEU A 74 -6.75 5.26 -9.84
C LEU A 74 -6.64 6.57 -10.60
N ASN A 75 -6.97 7.65 -9.92
CA ASN A 75 -6.81 9.01 -10.40
C ASN A 75 -6.25 9.92 -9.29
N PRO A 76 -5.73 11.11 -9.64
CA PRO A 76 -5.11 12.00 -8.65
C PRO A 76 -6.03 12.39 -7.49
N ASN A 77 -7.33 12.51 -7.71
CA ASN A 77 -8.28 12.87 -6.67
C ASN A 77 -8.49 11.73 -5.67
N THR A 78 -8.66 10.50 -6.16
CA THR A 78 -8.80 9.30 -5.29
C THR A 78 -7.55 9.13 -4.41
N ILE A 79 -6.36 9.25 -4.99
CA ILE A 79 -5.09 9.15 -4.25
C ILE A 79 -5.01 10.25 -3.19
N ARG A 80 -5.30 11.50 -3.57
CA ARG A 80 -5.30 12.64 -2.65
C ARG A 80 -6.29 12.45 -1.50
N ASP A 81 -7.50 12.02 -1.80
CA ASP A 81 -8.57 11.95 -0.81
C ASP A 81 -8.37 10.77 0.16
N THR A 82 -7.84 9.65 -0.31
CA THR A 82 -7.40 8.55 0.56
C THR A 82 -6.25 9.01 1.47
N PHE A 83 -5.27 9.72 0.93
CA PHE A 83 -4.18 10.29 1.72
C PHE A 83 -4.68 11.25 2.79
N LYS A 84 -5.60 12.20 2.42
CA LYS A 84 -6.25 13.11 3.36
C LYS A 84 -6.96 12.36 4.49
N LEU A 85 -7.73 11.34 4.15
CA LEU A 85 -8.47 10.55 5.14
C LEU A 85 -7.54 9.92 6.17
N ILE A 86 -6.45 9.31 5.73
CA ILE A 86 -5.45 8.70 6.62
C ILE A 86 -4.78 9.78 7.48
N LEU A 87 -4.49 10.96 6.93
CA LEU A 87 -3.95 12.08 7.72
C LEU A 87 -4.95 12.54 8.79
N GLN A 88 -6.22 12.72 8.45
CA GLN A 88 -7.26 13.11 9.41
C GLN A 88 -7.36 12.09 10.55
N MET A 89 -7.43 10.80 10.22
CA MET A 89 -7.48 9.73 11.23
C MET A 89 -6.24 9.73 12.11
N SER A 90 -5.05 9.95 11.53
CA SER A 90 -3.79 10.00 12.30
C SER A 90 -3.74 11.18 13.27
N VAL A 91 -4.26 12.33 12.87
CA VAL A 91 -4.33 13.51 13.72
C VAL A 91 -5.27 13.29 14.91
N VAL A 92 -6.45 12.69 14.67
CA VAL A 92 -7.41 12.35 15.74
C VAL A 92 -6.77 11.38 16.74
N LEU A 93 -6.11 10.33 16.25
CA LEU A 93 -5.41 9.35 17.10
C LEU A 93 -4.26 10.01 17.88
N THR A 94 -3.45 10.82 17.24
CA THR A 94 -2.33 11.52 17.89
C THR A 94 -2.85 12.44 19.02
N TYR A 95 -3.89 13.22 18.72
CA TYR A 95 -4.47 14.14 19.71
C TYR A 95 -5.09 13.41 20.90
N ALA A 96 -5.82 12.32 20.62
CA ALA A 96 -6.51 11.56 21.68
C ALA A 96 -5.56 10.77 22.59
N THR A 97 -4.38 10.42 22.10
CA THR A 97 -3.50 9.45 22.79
C THR A 97 -2.15 10.01 23.17
N ASN A 98 -1.79 11.20 22.70
CA ASN A 98 -0.43 11.78 22.83
C ASN A 98 0.68 10.85 22.31
N LYS A 99 0.38 10.01 21.31
CA LYS A 99 1.35 9.11 20.69
C LYS A 99 1.45 9.39 19.20
N SER A 100 2.64 9.17 18.64
CA SER A 100 2.83 9.20 17.19
C SER A 100 2.03 8.10 16.49
N VAL A 101 1.70 8.31 15.22
CA VAL A 101 0.96 7.35 14.39
C VAL A 101 1.79 6.97 13.18
N VAL A 102 2.08 5.68 13.04
CA VAL A 102 2.70 5.08 11.86
C VAL A 102 1.59 4.86 10.82
N LYS A 103 1.67 5.58 9.70
CA LYS A 103 0.62 5.63 8.68
C LYS A 103 0.97 4.76 7.49
N LEU A 104 0.10 3.80 7.17
CA LEU A 104 0.22 2.92 6.00
C LEU A 104 -1.05 3.01 5.14
N GLY A 105 -0.87 3.27 3.86
CA GLY A 105 -1.94 3.16 2.87
C GLY A 105 -1.94 1.79 2.21
N ARG A 106 -3.09 1.11 2.15
CA ARG A 106 -3.30 -0.01 1.25
C ARG A 106 -3.61 0.54 -0.13
N MET A 107 -2.57 1.07 -0.76
CA MET A 107 -2.65 1.75 -2.05
C MET A 107 -1.30 1.73 -2.76
N GLY A 108 -1.32 1.84 -4.09
CA GLY A 108 -0.13 1.75 -4.92
C GLY A 108 0.44 0.33 -4.99
N GLY A 109 -0.42 -0.69 -4.97
CA GLY A 109 0.00 -2.08 -5.05
C GLY A 109 -1.07 -3.12 -4.71
N GLN A 110 -2.19 -2.73 -4.09
CA GLN A 110 -3.25 -3.66 -3.67
C GLN A 110 -4.17 -4.02 -4.85
N PHE A 111 -3.64 -4.50 -5.97
CA PHE A 111 -4.39 -4.83 -7.19
C PHE A 111 -4.84 -6.29 -7.26
N ALA A 112 -4.37 -7.15 -6.35
CA ALA A 112 -4.79 -8.54 -6.26
C ALA A 112 -5.90 -8.71 -5.22
N LYS A 113 -6.85 -9.61 -5.50
CA LYS A 113 -8.00 -9.89 -4.65
C LYS A 113 -8.13 -11.40 -4.40
N PRO A 114 -7.99 -11.88 -3.16
CA PRO A 114 -8.23 -13.28 -2.85
C PRO A 114 -9.73 -13.61 -2.97
N ARG A 115 -10.05 -14.80 -3.49
CA ARG A 115 -11.43 -15.24 -3.70
C ARG A 115 -11.71 -16.53 -2.93
N SER A 116 -12.94 -16.67 -2.45
CA SER A 116 -13.42 -17.89 -1.78
C SER A 116 -13.73 -19.01 -2.77
N SER A 117 -13.97 -18.69 -4.04
CA SER A 117 -14.21 -19.63 -5.13
C SER A 117 -13.34 -19.28 -6.32
N ASP A 118 -12.86 -20.30 -7.03
CA ASP A 118 -12.11 -20.12 -8.28
C ASP A 118 -12.99 -19.69 -9.44
N TYR A 119 -14.30 -19.85 -9.32
CA TYR A 119 -15.27 -19.53 -10.36
C TYR A 119 -16.41 -18.70 -9.82
N GLU A 120 -16.95 -17.85 -10.70
CA GLU A 120 -18.20 -17.12 -10.55
C GLU A 120 -19.21 -17.61 -11.58
N GLU A 121 -20.49 -17.69 -11.20
CA GLU A 121 -21.56 -18.07 -12.09
C GLU A 121 -22.57 -16.92 -12.23
N LYS A 122 -22.91 -16.60 -13.48
CA LYS A 122 -23.92 -15.59 -13.80
C LYS A 122 -24.70 -16.01 -15.03
N ASN A 123 -26.05 -16.03 -14.92
CA ASN A 123 -26.94 -16.42 -16.00
C ASN A 123 -26.67 -17.81 -16.60
N GLY A 124 -26.23 -18.78 -15.77
CA GLY A 124 -25.89 -20.13 -16.21
C GLY A 124 -24.51 -20.27 -16.89
N GLU A 125 -23.75 -19.18 -17.04
CA GLU A 125 -22.37 -19.21 -17.50
C GLU A 125 -21.43 -19.20 -16.28
N LYS A 126 -20.43 -20.09 -16.31
CA LYS A 126 -19.41 -20.24 -15.25
C LYS A 126 -18.05 -19.80 -15.79
N LEU A 127 -17.48 -18.75 -15.20
CA LEU A 127 -16.21 -18.18 -15.60
C LEU A 127 -15.25 -18.09 -14.39
N PRO A 128 -13.91 -17.98 -14.63
CA PRO A 128 -12.95 -17.70 -13.56
C PRO A 128 -13.36 -16.47 -12.75
N SER A 129 -13.15 -16.53 -11.44
CA SER A 129 -13.42 -15.38 -10.56
C SER A 129 -12.54 -14.19 -10.93
N TYR A 130 -13.10 -12.99 -10.77
CA TYR A 130 -12.30 -11.77 -10.81
C TYR A 130 -11.33 -11.76 -9.61
N ARG A 131 -10.03 -11.73 -9.88
CA ARG A 131 -8.96 -11.81 -8.87
C ARG A 131 -8.17 -10.52 -8.72
N GLY A 132 -8.73 -9.41 -9.20
CA GLY A 132 -8.09 -8.10 -9.18
C GLY A 132 -7.38 -7.76 -10.48
N ASP A 133 -7.25 -6.46 -10.73
CA ASP A 133 -6.81 -5.92 -12.03
C ASP A 133 -5.38 -6.33 -12.43
N ILE A 134 -4.54 -6.70 -11.50
CA ILE A 134 -3.20 -7.24 -11.80
C ILE A 134 -3.26 -8.64 -12.44
N ILE A 135 -4.37 -9.36 -12.32
CA ILE A 135 -4.53 -10.75 -12.77
C ILE A 135 -5.46 -10.83 -13.98
N ASN A 136 -6.70 -10.31 -13.85
CA ASN A 136 -7.72 -10.36 -14.89
C ASN A 136 -8.66 -9.16 -14.79
N SER A 137 -9.57 -9.02 -15.76
CA SER A 137 -10.53 -7.92 -15.77
C SER A 137 -11.84 -8.26 -15.07
N TYR A 138 -12.54 -7.23 -14.65
CA TYR A 138 -13.77 -7.32 -13.87
C TYR A 138 -14.99 -7.74 -14.73
N GLU A 139 -15.00 -7.46 -16.03
CA GLU A 139 -16.09 -7.80 -16.93
C GLU A 139 -16.34 -9.30 -16.97
N PHE A 140 -17.64 -9.69 -17.01
CA PHE A 140 -18.02 -11.09 -16.98
C PHE A 140 -18.13 -11.65 -18.40
N ASN A 141 -16.96 -11.93 -19.01
CA ASN A 141 -16.81 -12.63 -20.28
C ASN A 141 -15.48 -13.42 -20.27
N LYS A 142 -15.33 -14.38 -21.19
CA LYS A 142 -14.19 -15.30 -21.23
C LYS A 142 -12.86 -14.58 -21.38
N GLU A 143 -12.78 -13.63 -22.30
CA GLU A 143 -11.55 -12.89 -22.57
C GLU A 143 -11.10 -12.07 -21.38
N SER A 144 -12.02 -11.33 -20.75
CA SER A 144 -11.73 -10.49 -19.59
C SER A 144 -11.33 -11.30 -18.35
N ARG A 145 -11.86 -12.53 -18.20
CA ARG A 145 -11.59 -13.38 -17.03
C ARG A 145 -10.38 -14.28 -17.18
N GLU A 146 -9.78 -14.35 -18.36
CA GLU A 146 -8.52 -15.05 -18.56
C GLU A 146 -7.36 -14.29 -17.87
N PRO A 147 -6.56 -14.94 -17.01
CA PRO A 147 -5.39 -14.32 -16.41
C PRO A 147 -4.37 -13.88 -17.46
N ASN A 148 -3.97 -12.62 -17.42
CA ASN A 148 -3.04 -12.03 -18.38
C ASN A 148 -1.79 -11.48 -17.68
N PRO A 149 -0.57 -12.01 -17.94
CA PRO A 149 0.66 -11.57 -17.29
C PRO A 149 1.02 -10.10 -17.57
N MET A 150 0.65 -9.56 -18.73
CA MET A 150 0.92 -8.15 -19.09
C MET A 150 0.29 -7.15 -18.11
N ARG A 151 -0.77 -7.54 -17.42
CA ARG A 151 -1.41 -6.72 -16.38
C ARG A 151 -0.48 -6.38 -15.21
N MET A 152 0.53 -7.19 -14.96
CA MET A 152 1.56 -6.90 -13.95
C MET A 152 2.41 -5.67 -14.32
N LEU A 153 2.68 -5.43 -15.62
CA LEU A 153 3.36 -4.22 -16.08
C LEU A 153 2.47 -2.97 -15.92
N HIS A 154 1.17 -3.11 -16.18
CA HIS A 154 0.21 -2.03 -15.89
C HIS A 154 0.16 -1.73 -14.40
N ALA A 155 0.11 -2.75 -13.54
CA ALA A 155 0.14 -2.58 -12.08
C ALA A 155 1.40 -1.84 -11.62
N TYR A 156 2.58 -2.19 -12.15
CA TYR A 156 3.82 -1.47 -11.85
C TYR A 156 3.72 0.02 -12.21
N ASN A 157 3.23 0.37 -13.40
CA ASN A 157 3.09 1.75 -13.82
C ASN A 157 2.12 2.54 -12.93
N HIS A 158 0.99 1.94 -12.55
CA HIS A 158 0.05 2.53 -11.61
C HIS A 158 0.67 2.72 -10.23
N SER A 159 1.39 1.72 -9.72
CA SER A 159 2.10 1.81 -8.45
C SER A 159 3.15 2.91 -8.45
N ALA A 160 3.96 3.00 -9.52
CA ALA A 160 4.98 4.04 -9.66
C ALA A 160 4.37 5.45 -9.66
N SER A 161 3.28 5.65 -10.40
CA SER A 161 2.57 6.93 -10.48
C SER A 161 1.97 7.31 -9.13
N THR A 162 1.33 6.35 -8.46
CA THR A 162 0.72 6.55 -7.13
C THR A 162 1.78 6.91 -6.08
N LEU A 163 2.88 6.16 -6.01
CA LEU A 163 3.97 6.42 -5.07
C LEU A 163 4.64 7.77 -5.31
N ASN A 164 4.83 8.16 -6.58
CA ASN A 164 5.35 9.48 -6.91
C ASN A 164 4.46 10.59 -6.37
N LEU A 165 3.15 10.49 -6.55
CA LEU A 165 2.19 11.49 -6.06
C LEU A 165 2.11 11.48 -4.53
N LEU A 166 2.12 10.32 -3.89
CA LEU A 166 2.14 10.21 -2.43
C LEU A 166 3.39 10.85 -1.81
N ARG A 167 4.57 10.65 -2.40
CA ARG A 167 5.81 11.31 -1.96
C ARG A 167 5.72 12.83 -2.11
N ALA A 168 5.16 13.29 -3.24
CA ALA A 168 4.92 14.72 -3.43
C ALA A 168 3.98 15.30 -2.36
N PHE A 169 2.92 14.60 -1.99
CA PHE A 169 2.02 15.03 -0.91
C PHE A 169 2.69 14.97 0.46
N ALA A 170 3.39 13.89 0.77
CA ALA A 170 4.00 13.69 2.07
C ALA A 170 5.16 14.65 2.36
N GLN A 171 5.95 15.01 1.34
CA GLN A 171 7.18 15.80 1.47
C GLN A 171 7.07 17.21 0.86
N GLY A 172 6.14 17.42 -0.07
CA GLY A 172 5.94 18.69 -0.78
C GLY A 172 5.14 19.75 -0.01
N GLY A 173 4.83 19.52 1.27
CA GLY A 173 4.11 20.46 2.14
C GLY A 173 2.58 20.39 2.04
N PHE A 174 2.01 19.41 1.31
CA PHE A 174 0.57 19.16 1.36
C PHE A 174 0.16 18.57 2.72
N ALA A 175 1.02 17.72 3.32
CA ALA A 175 0.84 17.13 4.63
C ALA A 175 1.15 18.08 5.80
N SER A 176 1.48 19.33 5.52
CA SER A 176 1.75 20.33 6.56
C SER A 176 0.58 20.48 7.51
N LEU A 177 0.84 20.49 8.82
CA LEU A 177 -0.16 20.73 9.85
C LEU A 177 -0.81 22.12 9.76
N SER A 178 -0.13 23.12 9.16
CA SER A 178 -0.72 24.44 8.90
C SER A 178 -1.87 24.38 7.88
N LYS A 179 -1.96 23.30 7.10
CA LYS A 179 -3.00 23.07 6.09
C LYS A 179 -4.08 22.08 6.57
N ILE A 180 -4.13 21.77 7.85
CA ILE A 180 -5.04 20.76 8.41
C ILE A 180 -6.51 20.99 8.00
N ASN A 181 -6.94 22.23 7.88
CA ASN A 181 -8.28 22.58 7.44
C ASN A 181 -8.53 22.28 5.94
N GLN A 182 -7.48 22.18 5.12
CA GLN A 182 -7.58 21.83 3.70
C GLN A 182 -7.73 20.32 3.46
N TRP A 183 -7.57 19.49 4.50
CA TRP A 183 -7.75 18.04 4.41
C TRP A 183 -9.21 17.63 4.55
N ASN A 184 -10.11 18.55 4.89
CA ASN A 184 -11.54 18.24 4.97
C ASN A 184 -12.05 17.69 3.63
N LEU A 185 -12.92 16.71 3.72
CA LEU A 185 -13.59 16.09 2.58
C LEU A 185 -14.99 16.72 2.46
N ASP A 186 -15.29 17.33 1.34
CA ASP A 186 -16.53 18.12 1.13
C ASP A 186 -17.79 17.26 1.33
N PHE A 187 -17.75 15.99 0.95
CA PHE A 187 -18.89 15.08 1.12
C PHE A 187 -19.19 14.73 2.60
N ALA A 188 -18.25 14.98 3.50
CA ALA A 188 -18.42 14.68 4.92
C ALA A 188 -19.01 15.84 5.73
N ASP A 189 -19.25 17.02 5.13
CA ASP A 189 -19.65 18.23 5.83
C ASP A 189 -21.00 18.14 6.56
N SER A 190 -21.87 17.23 6.15
CA SER A 190 -23.18 17.00 6.78
C SER A 190 -23.12 16.17 8.07
N PHE A 191 -22.01 15.51 8.37
CA PHE A 191 -21.90 14.61 9.53
C PHE A 191 -21.49 15.36 10.80
N GLU A 192 -22.05 14.96 11.95
CA GLU A 192 -21.70 15.52 13.26
C GLU A 192 -20.20 15.31 13.59
N THR A 193 -19.63 14.19 13.14
CA THR A 193 -18.21 13.89 13.29
C THR A 193 -17.32 14.92 12.61
N THR A 194 -17.74 15.49 11.48
CA THR A 194 -17.02 16.54 10.78
C THR A 194 -16.97 17.84 11.58
N LYS A 195 -18.06 18.19 12.29
CA LYS A 195 -18.08 19.36 13.18
C LYS A 195 -17.07 19.20 14.33
N LYS A 196 -17.00 17.99 14.92
CA LYS A 196 -16.01 17.68 15.96
C LYS A 196 -14.59 17.75 15.42
N TYR A 197 -14.36 17.24 14.21
CA TYR A 197 -13.05 17.32 13.55
C TYR A 197 -12.66 18.78 13.24
N LYS A 198 -13.57 19.60 12.74
CA LYS A 198 -13.32 21.04 12.48
C LYS A 198 -12.93 21.79 13.77
N ALA A 199 -13.60 21.49 14.88
CA ALA A 199 -13.25 22.05 16.20
C ALA A 199 -11.85 21.62 16.69
N LEU A 200 -11.47 20.37 16.43
CA LEU A 200 -10.12 19.87 16.71
C LEU A 200 -9.07 20.55 15.80
N SER A 201 -9.36 20.65 14.51
CA SER A 201 -8.47 21.31 13.54
C SER A 201 -8.19 22.76 13.92
N GLN A 202 -9.20 23.49 14.40
CA GLN A 202 -9.04 24.86 14.88
C GLN A 202 -8.08 24.96 16.07
N LYS A 203 -8.19 24.06 17.04
CA LYS A 203 -7.28 24.04 18.20
C LYS A 203 -5.83 23.77 17.78
N ILE A 204 -5.63 22.89 16.82
CA ILE A 204 -4.30 22.57 16.27
C ILE A 204 -3.75 23.79 15.53
N GLU A 205 -4.57 24.44 14.70
CA GLU A 205 -4.17 25.67 13.99
C GLU A 205 -3.75 26.77 14.96
N ASP A 206 -4.50 26.98 16.04
CA ASP A 206 -4.16 27.98 17.06
C ASP A 206 -2.84 27.61 17.77
N SER A 207 -2.61 26.34 18.03
CA SER A 207 -1.33 25.85 18.58
C SER A 207 -0.16 26.10 17.63
N ILE A 208 -0.36 25.90 16.32
CA ILE A 208 0.66 26.17 15.30
C ILE A 208 0.94 27.68 15.19
N LYS A 209 -0.09 28.53 15.26
CA LYS A 209 0.08 29.99 15.29
C LYS A 209 0.94 30.41 16.49
N PHE A 210 0.68 29.80 17.66
CA PHE A 210 1.48 30.04 18.87
C PHE A 210 2.94 29.59 18.67
N MET A 211 3.19 28.38 18.14
CA MET A 211 4.53 27.91 17.86
C MET A 211 5.27 28.83 16.87
N ASN A 212 4.60 29.28 15.82
CA ASN A 212 5.15 30.22 14.85
C ASN A 212 5.57 31.54 15.53
N ALA A 213 4.77 32.05 16.46
CA ALA A 213 5.10 33.25 17.23
C ALA A 213 6.33 33.04 18.13
N CYS A 214 6.57 31.80 18.58
CA CYS A 214 7.78 31.40 19.31
C CYS A 214 8.98 31.10 18.42
N GLY A 215 8.86 31.27 17.09
CA GLY A 215 9.94 31.02 16.13
C GLY A 215 10.04 29.56 15.68
N ILE A 216 9.14 28.66 16.08
CA ILE A 216 9.07 27.27 15.64
C ILE A 216 8.09 27.19 14.46
N ASN A 217 8.61 27.06 13.25
CA ASN A 217 7.81 27.10 12.02
C ASN A 217 8.26 26.04 11.01
N GLU A 218 7.53 25.93 9.89
CA GLU A 218 7.81 24.94 8.82
C GLU A 218 9.18 25.11 8.15
N GLN A 219 9.81 26.27 8.24
CA GLN A 219 11.12 26.52 7.64
C GLN A 219 12.24 25.91 8.47
N ASN A 220 12.08 25.84 9.79
CA ASN A 220 13.06 25.33 10.71
C ASN A 220 12.67 23.99 11.37
N THR A 221 11.45 23.49 11.14
CA THR A 221 10.93 22.29 11.79
C THR A 221 10.25 21.36 10.78
N ARG A 222 11.01 20.41 10.25
CA ARG A 222 10.57 19.46 9.21
C ARG A 222 9.27 18.75 9.56
N VAL A 223 9.09 18.33 10.80
CA VAL A 223 7.92 17.58 11.27
C VAL A 223 6.60 18.35 11.16
N LEU A 224 6.65 19.67 11.06
CA LEU A 224 5.45 20.49 10.83
C LEU A 224 5.01 20.48 9.36
N LYS A 225 5.94 20.22 8.44
CA LYS A 225 5.72 20.32 6.99
C LYS A 225 5.54 18.95 6.33
N GLU A 226 6.27 17.95 6.79
CA GLU A 226 6.39 16.64 6.17
C GLU A 226 5.86 15.54 7.08
N THR A 227 5.48 14.42 6.48
CA THR A 227 5.07 13.23 7.24
C THR A 227 5.62 11.98 6.59
N ASP A 228 5.96 10.98 7.41
CA ASP A 228 6.21 9.64 6.90
C ASP A 228 4.87 9.00 6.52
N PHE A 229 4.84 8.43 5.33
CA PHE A 229 3.70 7.71 4.81
C PHE A 229 4.19 6.50 4.03
N TYR A 230 3.72 5.33 4.40
CA TYR A 230 4.13 4.06 3.84
C TYR A 230 2.99 3.42 3.04
N THR A 231 3.33 2.55 2.11
CA THR A 231 2.38 1.74 1.35
C THR A 231 2.45 0.28 1.76
N SER A 232 1.34 -0.42 1.59
CA SER A 232 1.22 -1.84 1.92
C SER A 232 0.27 -2.54 0.97
N HIS A 233 0.51 -3.83 0.70
CA HIS A 233 -0.44 -4.69 0.01
C HIS A 233 -0.30 -6.15 0.42
N GLU A 234 -1.31 -6.97 0.08
CA GLU A 234 -1.25 -8.41 0.26
C GLU A 234 -0.32 -9.02 -0.78
N ALA A 235 0.69 -9.76 -0.33
CA ALA A 235 1.62 -10.49 -1.19
C ALA A 235 0.95 -11.74 -1.78
N LEU A 236 -0.09 -11.53 -2.61
CA LEU A 236 -0.87 -12.63 -3.18
C LEU A 236 -0.22 -13.19 -4.44
N LEU A 237 0.25 -12.32 -5.34
CA LEU A 237 0.78 -12.72 -6.65
C LEU A 237 2.29 -12.90 -6.59
N LEU A 238 2.75 -14.05 -6.11
CA LEU A 238 4.17 -14.34 -5.85
C LEU A 238 5.11 -14.14 -7.05
N PRO A 239 4.74 -14.41 -8.33
CA PRO A 239 5.59 -14.06 -9.46
C PRO A 239 5.90 -12.56 -9.55
N TYR A 240 4.93 -11.70 -9.24
CA TYR A 240 5.11 -10.25 -9.21
C TYR A 240 6.02 -9.83 -8.04
N GLU A 241 5.79 -10.36 -6.85
CA GLU A 241 6.62 -10.09 -5.68
C GLU A 241 8.07 -10.55 -5.88
N GLN A 242 8.27 -11.73 -6.47
CA GLN A 242 9.59 -12.26 -6.81
C GLN A 242 10.38 -11.31 -7.72
N ALA A 243 9.74 -10.68 -8.71
CA ALA A 243 10.38 -9.74 -9.62
C ALA A 243 10.98 -8.52 -8.90
N PHE A 244 10.39 -8.13 -7.76
CA PHE A 244 10.87 -7.00 -6.96
C PHE A 244 11.65 -7.42 -5.71
N THR A 245 11.99 -8.70 -5.58
CA THR A 245 12.86 -9.18 -4.48
C THR A 245 14.32 -9.02 -4.88
N ARG A 246 15.03 -8.16 -4.15
CA ARG A 246 16.42 -7.75 -4.45
C ARG A 246 17.29 -7.75 -3.20
N ILE A 247 18.58 -7.90 -3.42
CA ILE A 247 19.58 -7.72 -2.36
C ILE A 247 19.85 -6.23 -2.21
N ASP A 248 19.73 -5.72 -0.99
CA ASP A 248 20.23 -4.38 -0.65
C ASP A 248 21.74 -4.40 -0.60
N SER A 249 22.38 -3.60 -1.44
CA SER A 249 23.86 -3.50 -1.49
C SER A 249 24.48 -2.95 -0.22
N THR A 250 23.69 -2.31 0.65
CA THR A 250 24.17 -1.72 1.91
C THR A 250 24.28 -2.76 3.01
N THR A 251 23.31 -3.69 3.11
CA THR A 251 23.24 -4.66 4.21
C THR A 251 23.52 -6.09 3.76
N GLY A 252 23.35 -6.41 2.48
CA GLY A 252 23.41 -7.76 1.94
C GLY A 252 22.13 -8.58 2.18
N ASP A 253 21.11 -7.98 2.79
CA ASP A 253 19.84 -8.64 3.08
C ASP A 253 18.89 -8.57 1.87
N TRP A 254 17.96 -9.52 1.81
CA TRP A 254 16.89 -9.52 0.83
C TRP A 254 15.75 -8.60 1.25
N TYR A 255 15.29 -7.79 0.33
CA TYR A 255 14.10 -6.92 0.48
C TYR A 255 13.18 -7.08 -0.72
N ASN A 256 11.87 -7.06 -0.48
CA ASN A 256 10.94 -6.72 -1.54
C ASN A 256 10.89 -5.19 -1.66
N VAL A 257 11.17 -4.67 -2.85
CA VAL A 257 11.22 -3.23 -3.13
C VAL A 257 10.02 -2.75 -3.95
N ASN A 258 8.91 -3.49 -3.85
CA ASN A 258 7.63 -3.16 -4.46
C ASN A 258 6.73 -2.33 -3.51
N SER A 259 6.78 -2.62 -2.20
CA SER A 259 6.02 -1.91 -1.18
C SER A 259 6.77 -1.91 0.15
N HIS A 260 6.44 -0.95 1.02
CA HIS A 260 7.10 -0.83 2.33
C HIS A 260 6.69 -1.95 3.30
N PHE A 261 5.49 -2.50 3.15
CA PHE A 261 4.95 -3.52 4.03
C PHE A 261 4.12 -4.54 3.25
N LEU A 262 4.55 -5.79 3.27
CA LEU A 262 3.82 -6.92 2.71
C LEU A 262 3.15 -7.72 3.84
N TRP A 263 1.96 -8.23 3.57
CA TRP A 263 1.22 -9.07 4.50
C TRP A 263 0.52 -10.21 3.75
N VAL A 264 0.01 -11.19 4.48
CA VAL A 264 -0.72 -12.34 3.95
C VAL A 264 -2.07 -12.43 4.64
N GLY A 265 -3.14 -12.43 3.85
CA GLY A 265 -4.52 -12.58 4.32
C GLY A 265 -4.89 -14.04 4.64
N ASP A 266 -6.00 -14.23 5.35
CA ASP A 266 -6.44 -15.55 5.82
C ASP A 266 -6.68 -16.57 4.70
N ARG A 267 -7.14 -16.13 3.51
CA ARG A 267 -7.38 -17.04 2.36
C ARG A 267 -6.10 -17.49 1.68
N THR A 268 -5.02 -16.76 1.87
CA THR A 268 -3.70 -16.99 1.25
C THR A 268 -2.74 -17.65 2.24
N ARG A 269 -2.95 -17.41 3.54
CA ARG A 269 -2.08 -17.89 4.61
C ARG A 269 -2.16 -19.40 4.78
N ASP A 270 -1.02 -20.03 4.62
CA ASP A 270 -0.77 -21.41 4.98
C ASP A 270 0.60 -21.46 5.67
N PRO A 271 0.69 -21.92 6.94
CA PRO A 271 1.96 -21.96 7.67
C PRO A 271 3.08 -22.74 6.96
N ASN A 272 2.70 -23.73 6.14
CA ASN A 272 3.61 -24.56 5.36
C ASN A 272 3.59 -24.22 3.85
N GLY A 273 2.92 -23.15 3.48
CA GLY A 273 2.69 -22.76 2.09
C GLY A 273 3.71 -21.78 1.54
N ALA A 274 3.63 -21.55 0.23
CA ALA A 274 4.53 -20.73 -0.56
C ALA A 274 4.63 -19.28 -0.05
N HIS A 275 3.51 -18.66 0.33
CA HIS A 275 3.47 -17.25 0.75
C HIS A 275 4.21 -17.02 2.08
N ILE A 276 4.01 -17.89 3.06
CA ILE A 276 4.71 -17.80 4.35
C ILE A 276 6.20 -18.10 4.15
N HIS A 277 6.53 -19.11 3.33
CA HIS A 277 7.92 -19.38 2.99
C HIS A 277 8.58 -18.18 2.30
N TYR A 278 7.91 -17.56 1.33
CA TYR A 278 8.44 -16.38 0.64
C TYR A 278 8.72 -15.23 1.61
N LEU A 279 7.72 -14.86 2.44
CA LEU A 279 7.87 -13.75 3.39
C LEU A 279 8.91 -14.00 4.50
N SER A 280 9.26 -15.26 4.77
CA SER A 280 10.25 -15.57 5.82
C SER A 280 11.69 -15.16 5.47
N GLY A 281 11.95 -14.79 4.23
CA GLY A 281 13.30 -14.47 3.75
C GLY A 281 13.52 -13.04 3.27
N ILE A 282 12.50 -12.16 3.43
CA ILE A 282 12.59 -10.75 3.01
C ILE A 282 12.37 -9.80 4.18
#